data_4f665f146b1859bce003ef6139706c54
#
_entry.id   4f665f146b1859bce003ef6139706c54
#
_cell.length_a   1.000
_cell.length_b   1.000
_cell.length_c   1.000
_cell.angle_alpha   90.00
_cell.angle_beta   90.00
_cell.angle_gamma   90.00
#
_symmetry.space_group_name_H-M   'P 1'
#
loop_
_entity.id
_entity.type
_entity.pdbx_description
1 polymer ?
#
loop_
_entity_poly.entity_id
_entity_poly.type
_entity_poly.pdbx_seq_one_letter_code
_entity_poly.pdbx_strand_id
1 'polypeptide(L)'
;MSASIVADDKAKAAKSRLLPSTRQQTILFWGVLVALLTIAFGMRLYGLGLPFDRDGYDEGVYWQTLLSMHAGSTLYQQIFYSQPPFFMYSTYPFYILFGGTLWSARFGIALVSLLGLAGAYLMGKSIGGRFGAIAAVLLLVIDPLYLSQSQKIEAEVSSVAFSFLAVGAAYLWWEMPEGAVGLSLAALSGVALSLGILCKLLAITSVVPISLLLLARIWQIWRKTPGTSWRIRSKSLYPMALLVIASAGTMLVVLLPLFGTYSSMIRDVITFHTDARTSLTNEQVHNIDIFWSYFVANWPLIIAALFGVLSALLRRDWRFIPLLAWLLVSAYMLQWEVPLFYRHFIALQPALIALAVIGLSRAFPLGFVSRFKLPQIMPVLGTLLILLNIVTDLPQYPSYYQSAERHGNDAYIRLQTQAARDLHNSITADELVITDGQFTAAIADRRTPPSLVDTSIVRVVSGSVTLQQLESEASQPQVHAVLFFMARLHLPQVAGFHAWVSQHFHLKYRYGPDRELWVR
;
A
#
# COMPACT_ATOMS: atom_id res chain seq x y z
N MET A 1 4.35 -47.51 -47.44
CA MET A 1 5.08 -46.33 -47.04
C MET A 1 4.32 -45.00 -47.28
N SER A 2 3.44 -44.89 -48.22
CA SER A 2 2.69 -43.65 -48.56
C SER A 2 1.53 -43.31 -47.61
N ALA A 3 0.85 -44.27 -46.99
CA ALA A 3 -0.30 -44.03 -46.12
C ALA A 3 0.07 -43.45 -44.71
N SER A 4 1.29 -43.76 -44.19
CA SER A 4 1.74 -43.25 -42.89
C SER A 4 2.15 -41.76 -42.93
N ILE A 5 2.67 -41.33 -44.08
CA ILE A 5 3.09 -39.91 -44.28
C ILE A 5 1.84 -39.02 -44.38
N VAL A 6 0.79 -39.45 -45.05
CA VAL A 6 -0.48 -38.69 -45.19
C VAL A 6 -1.24 -38.62 -43.86
N ALA A 7 -1.15 -39.65 -43.00
CA ALA A 7 -1.76 -39.63 -41.69
C ALA A 7 -1.01 -38.68 -40.71
N ASP A 8 0.32 -38.60 -40.78
CA ASP A 8 1.14 -37.72 -39.97
C ASP A 8 0.97 -36.23 -40.36
N ASP A 9 0.84 -35.97 -41.68
CA ASP A 9 0.52 -34.62 -42.18
C ASP A 9 -0.89 -34.14 -41.82
N LYS A 10 -1.88 -35.04 -41.86
CA LYS A 10 -3.24 -34.73 -41.37
C LYS A 10 -3.29 -34.49 -39.86
N ALA A 11 -2.53 -35.25 -39.07
CA ALA A 11 -2.42 -35.05 -37.63
C ALA A 11 -1.69 -33.76 -37.28
N LYS A 12 -0.65 -33.40 -38.02
CA LYS A 12 0.05 -32.10 -37.89
C LYS A 12 -0.84 -30.94 -38.31
N ALA A 13 -1.58 -31.05 -39.39
CA ALA A 13 -2.53 -30.04 -39.87
C ALA A 13 -3.73 -29.88 -38.91
N ALA A 14 -4.23 -30.96 -38.30
CA ALA A 14 -5.27 -30.90 -37.27
C ALA A 14 -4.75 -30.25 -35.96
N LYS A 15 -3.51 -30.57 -35.53
CA LYS A 15 -2.87 -29.93 -34.41
C LYS A 15 -2.61 -28.44 -34.63
N SER A 16 -2.25 -28.01 -35.84
CA SER A 16 -2.06 -26.61 -36.19
C SER A 16 -3.36 -25.78 -36.21
N ARG A 17 -4.52 -26.43 -36.45
CA ARG A 17 -5.85 -25.81 -36.43
C ARG A 17 -6.39 -25.58 -34.99
N LEU A 18 -5.85 -26.29 -34.00
CA LEU A 18 -6.27 -26.19 -32.60
C LEU A 18 -5.51 -25.11 -31.84
N LEU A 19 -4.40 -24.60 -32.39
CA LEU A 19 -3.67 -23.48 -31.74
C LEU A 19 -4.21 -22.16 -32.30
N PRO A 20 -4.67 -21.25 -31.43
CA PRO A 20 -5.15 -19.94 -31.87
C PRO A 20 -4.02 -19.19 -32.60
N SER A 21 -4.38 -18.45 -33.66
CA SER A 21 -3.43 -17.61 -34.39
C SER A 21 -2.77 -16.58 -33.44
N THR A 22 -1.61 -16.06 -33.80
CA THR A 22 -0.92 -15.03 -33.00
C THR A 22 -1.81 -13.82 -32.70
N ARG A 23 -2.70 -13.46 -33.65
CA ARG A 23 -3.68 -12.38 -33.46
C ARG A 23 -4.75 -12.77 -32.42
N GLN A 24 -5.27 -13.99 -32.49
CA GLN A 24 -6.26 -14.49 -31.51
C GLN A 24 -5.66 -14.60 -30.12
N GLN A 25 -4.40 -15.04 -29.98
CA GLN A 25 -3.69 -15.07 -28.68
C GLN A 25 -3.51 -13.65 -28.12
N THR A 26 -3.26 -12.66 -28.96
CA THR A 26 -3.13 -11.27 -28.53
C THR A 26 -4.46 -10.68 -28.09
N ILE A 27 -5.55 -10.96 -28.83
CA ILE A 27 -6.91 -10.51 -28.45
C ILE A 27 -7.33 -11.17 -27.13
N LEU A 28 -7.12 -12.47 -26.97
CA LEU A 28 -7.43 -13.19 -25.73
C LEU A 28 -6.66 -12.64 -24.54
N PHE A 29 -5.36 -12.39 -24.72
CA PHE A 29 -4.51 -11.80 -23.66
C PHE A 29 -5.05 -10.45 -23.18
N TRP A 30 -5.37 -9.54 -24.10
CA TRP A 30 -5.91 -8.23 -23.74
C TRP A 30 -7.32 -8.33 -23.17
N GLY A 31 -8.15 -9.25 -23.69
CA GLY A 31 -9.48 -9.51 -23.15
C GLY A 31 -9.45 -9.98 -21.71
N VAL A 32 -8.56 -10.92 -21.36
CA VAL A 32 -8.37 -11.39 -19.98
C VAL A 32 -7.85 -10.27 -19.09
N LEU A 33 -6.89 -9.48 -19.55
CA LEU A 33 -6.34 -8.37 -18.76
C LEU A 33 -7.40 -7.31 -18.47
N VAL A 34 -8.18 -6.91 -19.48
CA VAL A 34 -9.28 -5.95 -19.32
C VAL A 34 -10.33 -6.50 -18.35
N ALA A 35 -10.71 -7.77 -18.48
CA ALA A 35 -11.65 -8.42 -17.56
C ALA A 35 -11.13 -8.39 -16.11
N LEU A 36 -9.86 -8.74 -15.87
CA LEU A 36 -9.25 -8.68 -14.56
C LEU A 36 -9.23 -7.25 -13.98
N LEU A 37 -8.91 -6.26 -14.80
CA LEU A 37 -8.91 -4.85 -14.35
C LEU A 37 -10.33 -4.36 -14.04
N THR A 38 -11.33 -4.77 -14.83
CA THR A 38 -12.74 -4.44 -14.58
C THR A 38 -13.24 -5.09 -13.30
N ILE A 39 -12.92 -6.36 -13.08
CA ILE A 39 -13.24 -7.07 -11.83
C ILE A 39 -12.55 -6.38 -10.65
N ALA A 40 -11.25 -6.09 -10.77
CA ALA A 40 -10.48 -5.41 -9.74
C ALA A 40 -11.08 -4.05 -9.37
N PHE A 41 -11.50 -3.27 -10.35
CA PHE A 41 -12.15 -1.99 -10.15
C PHE A 41 -13.52 -2.16 -9.47
N GLY A 42 -14.34 -3.08 -9.96
CA GLY A 42 -15.64 -3.39 -9.36
C GLY A 42 -15.54 -3.82 -7.89
N MET A 43 -14.59 -4.72 -7.58
CA MET A 43 -14.35 -5.17 -6.20
C MET A 43 -13.95 -4.01 -5.28
N ARG A 44 -13.13 -3.06 -5.75
CA ARG A 44 -12.69 -1.92 -4.96
C ARG A 44 -13.80 -0.89 -4.72
N LEU A 45 -14.74 -0.78 -5.64
CA LEU A 45 -15.88 0.13 -5.49
C LEU A 45 -17.02 -0.47 -4.65
N TYR A 46 -17.09 -1.81 -4.60
CA TYR A 46 -18.15 -2.47 -3.87
C TYR A 46 -18.05 -2.20 -2.37
N GLY A 47 -19.12 -1.71 -1.80
CA GLY A 47 -19.23 -1.51 -0.35
C GLY A 47 -18.36 -0.39 0.23
N LEU A 48 -17.87 0.60 -0.55
CA LEU A 48 -17.05 1.71 -0.03
C LEU A 48 -17.70 2.50 1.12
N GLY A 49 -19.00 2.40 1.33
CA GLY A 49 -19.70 2.99 2.47
C GLY A 49 -19.73 2.09 3.71
N LEU A 50 -19.28 0.82 3.63
CA LEU A 50 -19.35 -0.11 4.74
C LEU A 50 -18.31 0.23 5.83
N PRO A 51 -18.61 -0.08 7.11
CA PRO A 51 -17.67 0.06 8.21
C PRO A 51 -16.70 -1.14 8.20
N PHE A 52 -15.65 -1.06 7.39
CA PHE A 52 -14.66 -2.13 7.26
C PHE A 52 -13.89 -2.41 8.56
N ASP A 53 -13.59 -1.34 9.33
CA ASP A 53 -13.02 -1.46 10.66
C ASP A 53 -14.06 -1.08 11.71
N ARG A 54 -14.07 -1.82 12.81
CA ARG A 54 -15.05 -1.63 13.88
C ARG A 54 -14.91 -0.25 14.54
N ASP A 55 -13.69 0.20 14.79
CA ASP A 55 -13.44 1.50 15.42
C ASP A 55 -13.10 2.62 14.42
N GLY A 56 -12.53 2.25 13.27
CA GLY A 56 -12.18 3.17 12.18
C GLY A 56 -11.18 4.27 12.60
N TYR A 57 -10.39 4.06 13.65
CA TYR A 57 -9.59 5.14 14.23
C TYR A 57 -8.64 5.77 13.22
N ASP A 58 -7.82 4.96 12.56
CA ASP A 58 -6.81 5.48 11.63
C ASP A 58 -7.44 6.16 10.41
N GLU A 59 -8.54 5.60 9.88
CA GLU A 59 -9.34 6.30 8.86
C GLU A 59 -9.89 7.63 9.38
N GLY A 60 -10.31 7.67 10.64
CA GLY A 60 -10.78 8.89 11.30
C GLY A 60 -9.70 9.97 11.38
N VAL A 61 -8.47 9.60 11.70
CA VAL A 61 -7.33 10.52 11.71
C VAL A 61 -7.09 11.11 10.31
N TYR A 62 -7.05 10.28 9.28
CA TYR A 62 -6.87 10.77 7.91
C TYR A 62 -8.07 11.56 7.40
N TRP A 63 -9.29 11.19 7.78
CA TRP A 63 -10.48 11.94 7.42
C TRP A 63 -10.51 13.31 8.12
N GLN A 64 -10.17 13.39 9.40
CA GLN A 64 -10.00 14.67 10.12
C GLN A 64 -8.89 15.54 9.50
N THR A 65 -7.83 14.91 9.01
CA THR A 65 -6.78 15.62 8.26
C THR A 65 -7.34 16.23 6.97
N LEU A 66 -8.15 15.48 6.20
CA LEU A 66 -8.81 15.99 4.98
C LEU A 66 -9.80 17.12 5.28
N LEU A 67 -10.59 16.99 6.34
CA LEU A 67 -11.52 18.04 6.82
C LEU A 67 -10.75 19.31 7.20
N SER A 68 -9.63 19.19 7.92
CA SER A 68 -8.79 20.31 8.31
C SER A 68 -8.12 20.97 7.10
N MET A 69 -7.65 20.19 6.12
CA MET A 69 -7.11 20.71 4.86
C MET A 69 -8.20 21.45 4.05
N HIS A 70 -9.43 20.93 4.03
CA HIS A 70 -10.55 21.58 3.35
C HIS A 70 -10.93 22.92 4.01
N ALA A 71 -10.74 23.04 5.31
CA ALA A 71 -10.92 24.27 6.06
C ALA A 71 -9.73 25.26 5.94
N GLY A 72 -8.73 24.94 5.12
CA GLY A 72 -7.58 25.81 4.84
C GLY A 72 -6.36 25.59 5.74
N SER A 73 -6.38 24.62 6.65
CA SER A 73 -5.21 24.28 7.46
C SER A 73 -4.15 23.54 6.64
N THR A 74 -2.88 23.78 6.92
CA THR A 74 -1.76 23.18 6.16
C THR A 74 -1.06 22.08 6.97
N LEU A 75 -0.60 21.02 6.27
CA LEU A 75 0.15 19.92 6.87
C LEU A 75 1.43 20.45 7.52
N TYR A 76 1.77 19.92 8.69
CA TYR A 76 2.96 20.21 9.49
C TYR A 76 3.06 21.64 10.03
N GLN A 77 2.20 22.56 9.62
CA GLN A 77 2.15 23.92 10.17
C GLN A 77 1.10 24.01 11.28
N GLN A 78 -0.15 23.65 10.96
CA GLN A 78 -1.26 23.58 11.91
C GLN A 78 -1.67 22.13 12.16
N ILE A 79 -1.69 21.31 11.11
CA ILE A 79 -2.08 19.90 11.19
C ILE A 79 -0.88 19.08 11.61
N PHE A 80 -0.99 18.35 12.73
CA PHE A 80 -0.06 17.28 13.04
C PHE A 80 -0.26 16.15 12.04
N TYR A 81 0.81 15.73 11.36
CA TYR A 81 0.72 14.66 10.37
C TYR A 81 1.96 13.76 10.39
N SER A 82 1.79 12.51 10.82
CA SER A 82 2.89 11.58 11.07
C SER A 82 3.37 10.79 9.84
N GLN A 83 2.81 11.05 8.64
CA GLN A 83 3.22 10.42 7.40
C GLN A 83 3.80 11.45 6.42
N PRO A 84 4.57 11.04 5.39
CA PRO A 84 4.97 11.94 4.32
C PRO A 84 3.76 12.52 3.55
N PRO A 85 3.90 13.69 2.88
CA PRO A 85 2.75 14.51 2.47
C PRO A 85 1.95 13.97 1.29
N PHE A 86 2.55 13.16 0.43
CA PHE A 86 1.94 12.82 -0.86
C PHE A 86 0.69 11.95 -0.73
N PHE A 87 0.58 11.16 0.33
CA PHE A 87 -0.64 10.39 0.58
C PHE A 87 -1.87 11.30 0.66
N MET A 88 -1.81 12.36 1.46
CA MET A 88 -2.90 13.33 1.54
C MET A 88 -3.09 14.09 0.23
N TYR A 89 -2.01 14.52 -0.41
CA TYR A 89 -2.10 15.23 -1.69
C TYR A 89 -2.66 14.37 -2.83
N SER A 90 -2.45 13.06 -2.80
CA SER A 90 -3.06 12.14 -3.79
C SER A 90 -4.53 11.85 -3.53
N THR A 91 -4.98 11.95 -2.28
CA THR A 91 -6.35 11.65 -1.86
C THR A 91 -7.26 12.90 -1.90
N TYR A 92 -6.72 14.04 -1.51
CA TYR A 92 -7.47 15.29 -1.36
C TYR A 92 -8.22 15.76 -2.63
N PRO A 93 -7.66 15.67 -3.85
CA PRO A 93 -8.40 16.05 -5.06
C PRO A 93 -9.69 15.25 -5.25
N PHE A 94 -9.65 13.94 -5.00
CA PHE A 94 -10.85 13.10 -5.08
C PHE A 94 -11.84 13.42 -3.97
N TYR A 95 -11.35 13.71 -2.77
CA TYR A 95 -12.16 14.12 -1.65
C TYR A 95 -13.00 15.36 -1.98
N ILE A 96 -12.39 16.41 -2.49
CA ILE A 96 -13.11 17.65 -2.83
C ILE A 96 -13.99 17.53 -4.07
N LEU A 97 -13.52 16.80 -5.11
CA LEU A 97 -14.26 16.68 -6.38
C LEU A 97 -15.54 15.85 -6.24
N PHE A 98 -15.59 14.91 -5.32
CA PHE A 98 -16.72 13.99 -5.13
C PHE A 98 -17.49 14.21 -3.82
N GLY A 99 -17.46 15.42 -3.28
CA GLY A 99 -18.39 15.89 -2.27
C GLY A 99 -17.93 15.77 -0.81
N GLY A 100 -16.65 15.63 -0.52
CA GLY A 100 -16.10 15.76 0.84
C GLY A 100 -16.52 14.65 1.82
N THR A 101 -16.82 13.45 1.35
CA THR A 101 -17.32 12.34 2.15
C THR A 101 -16.29 11.23 2.36
N LEU A 102 -16.56 10.32 3.29
CA LEU A 102 -15.79 9.09 3.47
C LEU A 102 -15.69 8.30 2.15
N TRP A 103 -16.81 8.20 1.42
CA TRP A 103 -16.85 7.49 0.13
C TRP A 103 -15.89 8.12 -0.89
N SER A 104 -15.87 9.45 -0.99
CA SER A 104 -15.01 10.16 -1.95
C SER A 104 -13.53 10.02 -1.64
N ALA A 105 -13.15 10.03 -0.37
CA ALA A 105 -11.78 9.77 0.04
C ALA A 105 -11.35 8.33 -0.26
N ARG A 106 -12.17 7.33 0.09
CA ARG A 106 -11.92 5.92 -0.22
C ARG A 106 -11.89 5.64 -1.72
N PHE A 107 -12.71 6.33 -2.50
CA PHE A 107 -12.69 6.25 -3.96
C PHE A 107 -11.32 6.66 -4.53
N GLY A 108 -10.72 7.73 -4.00
CA GLY A 108 -9.35 8.15 -4.38
C GLY A 108 -8.32 7.05 -4.11
N ILE A 109 -8.40 6.41 -2.94
CA ILE A 109 -7.50 5.30 -2.57
C ILE A 109 -7.70 4.10 -3.51
N ALA A 110 -8.96 3.75 -3.80
CA ALA A 110 -9.29 2.66 -4.74
C ALA A 110 -8.65 2.90 -6.12
N LEU A 111 -8.72 4.13 -6.63
CA LEU A 111 -8.09 4.49 -7.91
C LEU A 111 -6.56 4.41 -7.86
N VAL A 112 -5.93 4.96 -6.82
CA VAL A 112 -4.47 4.88 -6.65
C VAL A 112 -4.01 3.43 -6.55
N SER A 113 -4.77 2.56 -5.90
CA SER A 113 -4.43 1.14 -5.79
C SER A 113 -4.33 0.41 -7.14
N LEU A 114 -5.04 0.88 -8.19
CA LEU A 114 -4.94 0.31 -9.54
C LEU A 114 -3.55 0.50 -10.16
N LEU A 115 -2.77 1.50 -9.72
CA LEU A 115 -1.38 1.67 -10.14
C LEU A 115 -0.51 0.47 -9.72
N GLY A 116 -0.84 -0.17 -8.59
CA GLY A 116 -0.18 -1.41 -8.19
C GLY A 116 -0.43 -2.56 -9.17
N LEU A 117 -1.64 -2.65 -9.76
CA LEU A 117 -1.94 -3.63 -10.83
C LEU A 117 -1.12 -3.34 -12.09
N ALA A 118 -0.92 -2.07 -12.43
CA ALA A 118 -0.02 -1.69 -13.52
C ALA A 118 1.42 -2.12 -13.20
N GLY A 119 1.89 -1.90 -11.96
CA GLY A 119 3.19 -2.38 -11.49
C GLY A 119 3.33 -3.90 -11.58
N ALA A 120 2.32 -4.64 -11.12
CA ALA A 120 2.25 -6.10 -11.23
C ALA A 120 2.31 -6.58 -12.68
N TYR A 121 1.58 -5.90 -13.59
CA TYR A 121 1.65 -6.16 -15.02
C TYR A 121 3.06 -5.98 -15.58
N LEU A 122 3.71 -4.84 -15.30
CA LEU A 122 5.05 -4.54 -15.80
C LEU A 122 6.07 -5.56 -15.28
N MET A 123 6.01 -5.88 -14.00
CA MET A 123 6.86 -6.86 -13.34
C MET A 123 6.65 -8.25 -13.94
N GLY A 124 5.42 -8.73 -13.97
CA GLY A 124 5.09 -10.04 -14.52
C GLY A 124 5.44 -10.17 -15.99
N LYS A 125 5.28 -9.07 -16.77
CA LYS A 125 5.67 -8.99 -18.17
C LYS A 125 7.17 -9.18 -18.38
N SER A 126 7.98 -8.52 -17.57
CA SER A 126 9.43 -8.62 -17.60
C SER A 126 9.91 -10.03 -17.22
N ILE A 127 9.35 -10.60 -16.15
CA ILE A 127 9.83 -11.87 -15.58
C ILE A 127 9.31 -13.09 -16.33
N GLY A 128 8.00 -13.15 -16.62
CA GLY A 128 7.30 -14.32 -17.13
C GLY A 128 6.54 -14.09 -18.45
N GLY A 129 6.80 -12.97 -19.14
CA GLY A 129 6.12 -12.62 -20.38
C GLY A 129 4.62 -12.40 -20.20
N ARG A 130 3.80 -12.76 -21.20
CA ARG A 130 2.34 -12.57 -21.15
C ARG A 130 1.67 -13.35 -20.02
N PHE A 131 2.09 -14.59 -19.78
CA PHE A 131 1.56 -15.42 -18.69
C PHE A 131 1.95 -14.85 -17.32
N GLY A 132 3.19 -14.43 -17.16
CA GLY A 132 3.64 -13.78 -15.94
C GLY A 132 2.88 -12.48 -15.66
N ALA A 133 2.58 -11.69 -16.67
CA ALA A 133 1.77 -10.47 -16.53
C ALA A 133 0.36 -10.76 -16.00
N ILE A 134 -0.34 -11.74 -16.61
CA ILE A 134 -1.67 -12.15 -16.14
C ILE A 134 -1.60 -12.70 -14.72
N ALA A 135 -0.63 -13.57 -14.43
CA ALA A 135 -0.48 -14.20 -13.12
C ALA A 135 -0.19 -13.16 -12.01
N ALA A 136 0.70 -12.21 -12.26
CA ALA A 136 1.01 -11.17 -11.29
C ALA A 136 -0.19 -10.24 -11.01
N VAL A 137 -0.91 -9.83 -12.06
CA VAL A 137 -2.13 -9.03 -11.91
C VAL A 137 -3.19 -9.83 -11.17
N LEU A 138 -3.42 -11.09 -11.54
CA LEU A 138 -4.42 -11.96 -10.90
C LEU A 138 -4.13 -12.15 -9.42
N LEU A 139 -2.87 -12.49 -9.04
CA LEU A 139 -2.47 -12.64 -7.64
C LEU A 139 -2.73 -11.36 -6.84
N LEU A 140 -2.43 -10.18 -7.40
CA LEU A 140 -2.68 -8.92 -6.70
C LEU A 140 -4.16 -8.53 -6.66
N VAL A 141 -4.96 -8.92 -7.68
CA VAL A 141 -6.42 -8.70 -7.69
C VAL A 141 -7.10 -9.50 -6.59
N ILE A 142 -6.66 -10.76 -6.42
CA ILE A 142 -7.25 -11.67 -5.44
C ILE A 142 -6.54 -11.63 -4.07
N ASP A 143 -5.58 -10.75 -3.85
CA ASP A 143 -4.93 -10.61 -2.55
C ASP A 143 -5.88 -9.94 -1.55
N PRO A 144 -6.30 -10.61 -0.46
CA PRO A 144 -7.28 -10.05 0.46
C PRO A 144 -6.75 -8.82 1.21
N LEU A 145 -5.46 -8.81 1.54
CA LEU A 145 -4.84 -7.69 2.25
C LEU A 145 -4.76 -6.47 1.35
N TYR A 146 -4.33 -6.64 0.09
CA TYR A 146 -4.27 -5.55 -0.87
C TYR A 146 -5.66 -4.97 -1.18
N LEU A 147 -6.69 -5.83 -1.31
CA LEU A 147 -8.05 -5.37 -1.52
C LEU A 147 -8.57 -4.61 -0.29
N SER A 148 -8.46 -5.17 0.91
CA SER A 148 -8.97 -4.53 2.12
C SER A 148 -8.35 -3.14 2.35
N GLN A 149 -7.04 -3.00 2.11
CA GLN A 149 -6.36 -1.73 2.22
C GLN A 149 -6.74 -0.75 1.09
N SER A 150 -7.18 -1.24 -0.07
CA SER A 150 -7.62 -0.39 -1.19
C SER A 150 -9.00 0.24 -0.99
N GLN A 151 -9.72 -0.14 0.08
CA GLN A 151 -11.07 0.34 0.40
C GLN A 151 -11.12 1.23 1.66
N LYS A 152 -9.96 1.55 2.24
CA LYS A 152 -9.83 2.37 3.44
C LYS A 152 -8.95 3.58 3.18
N ILE A 153 -9.13 4.63 3.98
CA ILE A 153 -8.22 5.78 3.93
C ILE A 153 -6.98 5.44 4.75
N GLU A 154 -6.09 4.64 4.16
CA GLU A 154 -4.82 4.23 4.78
C GLU A 154 -3.67 4.36 3.77
N ALA A 155 -2.49 4.79 4.23
CA ALA A 155 -1.37 5.15 3.37
C ALA A 155 -0.64 3.93 2.77
N GLU A 156 -0.82 2.75 3.36
CA GLU A 156 -0.13 1.51 3.05
C GLU A 156 -0.28 1.11 1.58
N VAL A 157 -1.53 1.02 1.11
CA VAL A 157 -1.80 0.57 -0.25
C VAL A 157 -1.28 1.54 -1.30
N SER A 158 -1.39 2.85 -1.05
CA SER A 158 -0.88 3.88 -1.96
C SER A 158 0.64 3.79 -2.09
N SER A 159 1.34 3.65 -0.97
CA SER A 159 2.78 3.46 -0.91
C SER A 159 3.23 2.21 -1.67
N VAL A 160 2.55 1.07 -1.45
CA VAL A 160 2.84 -0.20 -2.11
C VAL A 160 2.49 -0.18 -3.59
N ALA A 161 1.41 0.48 -3.99
CA ALA A 161 1.03 0.62 -5.40
C ALA A 161 2.13 1.34 -6.20
N PHE A 162 2.62 2.45 -5.68
CA PHE A 162 3.74 3.18 -6.30
C PHE A 162 5.05 2.38 -6.25
N SER A 163 5.34 1.66 -5.16
CA SER A 163 6.52 0.80 -5.05
C SER A 163 6.51 -0.31 -6.10
N PHE A 164 5.35 -0.97 -6.28
CA PHE A 164 5.21 -2.02 -7.28
C PHE A 164 5.35 -1.45 -8.70
N LEU A 165 4.77 -0.27 -8.96
CA LEU A 165 4.92 0.42 -10.23
C LEU A 165 6.39 0.80 -10.49
N ALA A 166 7.10 1.32 -9.48
CA ALA A 166 8.49 1.71 -9.59
C ALA A 166 9.39 0.52 -9.93
N VAL A 167 9.29 -0.57 -9.15
CA VAL A 167 10.11 -1.76 -9.35
C VAL A 167 9.71 -2.50 -10.63
N GLY A 168 8.40 -2.58 -10.95
CA GLY A 168 7.92 -3.16 -12.21
C GLY A 168 8.43 -2.41 -13.44
N ALA A 169 8.42 -1.09 -13.41
CA ALA A 169 8.98 -0.25 -14.47
C ALA A 169 10.50 -0.44 -14.60
N ALA A 170 11.24 -0.54 -13.48
CA ALA A 170 12.67 -0.79 -13.48
C ALA A 170 13.02 -2.17 -14.09
N TYR A 171 12.25 -3.21 -13.76
CA TYR A 171 12.43 -4.55 -14.35
C TYR A 171 12.15 -4.56 -15.85
N LEU A 172 11.08 -3.90 -16.30
CA LEU A 172 10.78 -3.83 -17.73
C LEU A 172 11.79 -2.94 -18.47
N TRP A 173 12.26 -1.85 -17.86
CA TRP A 173 13.39 -1.06 -18.37
C TRP A 173 14.64 -1.91 -18.54
N TRP A 174 14.94 -2.79 -17.60
CA TRP A 174 16.08 -3.69 -17.70
C TRP A 174 16.05 -4.54 -18.98
N GLU A 175 14.86 -5.04 -19.37
CA GLU A 175 14.67 -5.82 -20.59
C GLU A 175 14.70 -4.95 -21.86
N MET A 176 14.24 -3.70 -21.78
CA MET A 176 14.11 -2.76 -22.89
C MET A 176 14.79 -1.41 -22.57
N PRO A 177 16.13 -1.38 -22.45
CA PRO A 177 16.82 -0.19 -21.94
C PRO A 177 16.97 0.93 -22.96
N GLU A 178 16.74 0.67 -24.25
CA GLU A 178 17.03 1.58 -25.34
C GLU A 178 15.78 2.30 -25.87
N GLY A 179 16.00 3.43 -26.53
CA GLY A 179 14.96 4.23 -27.17
C GLY A 179 14.00 4.94 -26.21
N ALA A 180 12.93 5.50 -26.75
CA ALA A 180 11.96 6.28 -25.99
C ALA A 180 11.26 5.45 -24.89
N VAL A 181 10.97 4.17 -25.17
CA VAL A 181 10.31 3.27 -24.20
C VAL A 181 11.21 3.05 -22.99
N GLY A 182 12.50 2.76 -23.19
CA GLY A 182 13.44 2.59 -22.10
C GLY A 182 13.58 3.86 -21.23
N LEU A 183 13.67 5.02 -21.87
CA LEU A 183 13.70 6.31 -21.16
C LEU A 183 12.42 6.55 -20.36
N SER A 184 11.25 6.31 -20.95
CA SER A 184 9.96 6.47 -20.27
C SER A 184 9.81 5.54 -19.06
N LEU A 185 10.25 4.28 -19.18
CA LEU A 185 10.22 3.31 -18.08
C LEU A 185 11.19 3.71 -16.95
N ALA A 186 12.37 4.19 -17.28
CA ALA A 186 13.32 4.69 -16.28
C ALA A 186 12.77 5.93 -15.55
N ALA A 187 12.21 6.90 -16.28
CA ALA A 187 11.56 8.06 -15.68
C ALA A 187 10.38 7.66 -14.80
N LEU A 188 9.49 6.76 -15.28
CA LEU A 188 8.35 6.24 -14.53
C LEU A 188 8.79 5.56 -13.23
N SER A 189 9.87 4.76 -13.30
CA SER A 189 10.43 4.11 -12.11
C SER A 189 10.88 5.14 -11.08
N GLY A 190 11.60 6.19 -11.49
CA GLY A 190 12.06 7.25 -10.58
C GLY A 190 10.91 8.06 -9.97
N VAL A 191 9.94 8.48 -10.79
CA VAL A 191 8.74 9.19 -10.32
C VAL A 191 7.97 8.34 -9.31
N ALA A 192 7.64 7.10 -9.68
CA ALA A 192 6.84 6.21 -8.83
C ALA A 192 7.57 5.86 -7.52
N LEU A 193 8.91 5.67 -7.55
CA LEU A 193 9.70 5.46 -6.35
C LEU A 193 9.53 6.59 -5.34
N SER A 194 9.69 7.82 -5.80
CA SER A 194 9.55 9.00 -4.92
C SER A 194 8.13 9.18 -4.40
N LEU A 195 7.12 9.02 -5.25
CA LEU A 195 5.72 9.11 -4.82
C LEU A 195 5.37 8.03 -3.80
N GLY A 196 5.89 6.80 -3.96
CA GLY A 196 5.70 5.73 -2.98
C GLY A 196 6.29 6.09 -1.61
N ILE A 197 7.54 6.55 -1.57
CA ILE A 197 8.22 6.99 -0.35
C ILE A 197 7.48 8.18 0.29
N LEU A 198 7.00 9.12 -0.53
CA LEU A 198 6.25 10.29 -0.08
C LEU A 198 4.79 9.98 0.31
N CYS A 199 4.27 8.78 0.04
CA CYS A 199 3.03 8.29 0.64
C CYS A 199 3.26 7.72 2.04
N LYS A 200 4.27 6.85 2.18
CA LYS A 200 4.67 6.22 3.46
C LYS A 200 6.10 5.74 3.37
N LEU A 201 6.88 5.94 4.43
CA LEU A 201 8.29 5.54 4.48
C LEU A 201 8.51 4.03 4.25
N LEU A 202 7.48 3.21 4.43
CA LEU A 202 7.49 1.78 4.13
C LEU A 202 7.98 1.45 2.71
N ALA A 203 7.73 2.35 1.74
CA ALA A 203 8.18 2.20 0.35
C ALA A 203 9.69 2.33 0.16
N ILE A 204 10.45 2.80 1.14
CA ILE A 204 11.91 3.01 1.01
C ILE A 204 12.64 1.71 0.66
N THR A 205 12.08 0.57 1.06
CA THR A 205 12.65 -0.76 0.76
C THR A 205 12.70 -1.05 -0.74
N SER A 206 11.86 -0.40 -1.56
CA SER A 206 11.87 -0.53 -3.04
C SER A 206 13.11 0.11 -3.69
N VAL A 207 13.86 0.95 -2.97
CA VAL A 207 15.18 1.43 -3.41
C VAL A 207 16.15 0.26 -3.62
N VAL A 208 16.05 -0.80 -2.80
CA VAL A 208 16.99 -1.94 -2.84
C VAL A 208 16.96 -2.66 -4.19
N PRO A 209 15.82 -3.19 -4.69
CA PRO A 209 15.79 -3.86 -5.98
C PRO A 209 16.19 -2.93 -7.13
N ILE A 210 15.77 -1.67 -7.10
CA ILE A 210 16.12 -0.69 -8.15
C ILE A 210 17.63 -0.43 -8.15
N SER A 211 18.24 -0.21 -7.00
CA SER A 211 19.68 -0.01 -6.88
C SER A 211 20.48 -1.22 -7.35
N LEU A 212 20.06 -2.43 -7.03
CA LEU A 212 20.72 -3.66 -7.50
C LEU A 212 20.62 -3.79 -9.03
N LEU A 213 19.49 -3.44 -9.63
CA LEU A 213 19.34 -3.40 -11.10
C LEU A 213 20.28 -2.34 -11.72
N LEU A 214 20.35 -1.13 -11.16
CA LEU A 214 21.25 -0.08 -11.63
C LEU A 214 22.70 -0.52 -11.57
N LEU A 215 23.15 -1.07 -10.44
CA LEU A 215 24.52 -1.57 -10.25
C LEU A 215 24.85 -2.70 -11.23
N ALA A 216 23.93 -3.67 -11.38
CA ALA A 216 24.11 -4.74 -12.35
C ALA A 216 24.21 -4.22 -13.79
N ARG A 217 23.46 -3.16 -14.13
CA ARG A 217 23.52 -2.52 -15.46
C ARG A 217 24.83 -1.78 -15.68
N ILE A 218 25.29 -1.02 -14.70
CA ILE A 218 26.61 -0.38 -14.72
C ILE A 218 27.69 -1.40 -14.98
N TRP A 219 27.70 -2.50 -14.19
CA TRP A 219 28.66 -3.57 -14.33
C TRP A 219 28.63 -4.24 -15.74
N GLN A 220 27.43 -4.46 -16.31
CA GLN A 220 27.30 -4.98 -17.68
C GLN A 220 27.91 -4.04 -18.72
N ILE A 221 27.65 -2.72 -18.61
CA ILE A 221 28.19 -1.70 -19.53
C ILE A 221 29.72 -1.74 -19.47
N TRP A 222 30.30 -1.80 -18.27
CA TRP A 222 31.75 -1.84 -18.10
C TRP A 222 32.39 -3.11 -18.66
N ARG A 223 31.75 -4.26 -18.50
CA ARG A 223 32.26 -5.55 -19.00
C ARG A 223 32.12 -5.72 -20.51
N LYS A 224 31.02 -5.29 -21.10
CA LYS A 224 30.72 -5.54 -22.51
C LYS A 224 31.42 -4.57 -23.47
N THR A 225 31.97 -3.48 -22.98
CA THR A 225 32.58 -2.42 -23.81
C THR A 225 34.04 -2.11 -23.40
N PRO A 226 34.94 -3.10 -23.24
CA PRO A 226 36.35 -2.81 -23.04
C PRO A 226 36.89 -2.09 -24.27
N GLY A 227 37.54 -0.94 -24.08
CA GLY A 227 38.10 -0.14 -25.19
C GLY A 227 37.12 0.81 -25.91
N THR A 228 35.85 0.82 -25.59
CA THR A 228 34.87 1.74 -26.22
C THR A 228 35.04 3.16 -25.70
N SER A 229 34.79 4.15 -26.58
CA SER A 229 34.87 5.57 -26.21
C SER A 229 33.88 5.93 -25.10
N TRP A 230 34.24 6.88 -24.24
CA TRP A 230 33.39 7.38 -23.14
C TRP A 230 32.02 7.85 -23.65
N ARG A 231 31.94 8.42 -24.86
CA ARG A 231 30.67 8.89 -25.47
C ARG A 231 29.64 7.77 -25.66
N ILE A 232 30.08 6.56 -26.02
CA ILE A 232 29.16 5.41 -26.19
C ILE A 232 28.70 4.91 -24.84
N ARG A 233 29.62 4.84 -23.85
CA ARG A 233 29.28 4.45 -22.48
C ARG A 233 28.31 5.45 -21.83
N SER A 234 28.54 6.74 -22.00
CA SER A 234 27.66 7.77 -21.42
C SER A 234 26.22 7.68 -21.92
N LYS A 235 26.02 7.41 -23.23
CA LYS A 235 24.67 7.22 -23.78
C LYS A 235 23.91 6.07 -23.10
N SER A 236 24.59 4.99 -22.76
CA SER A 236 24.00 3.84 -22.05
C SER A 236 23.68 4.15 -20.57
N LEU A 237 24.26 5.22 -20.00
CA LEU A 237 23.98 5.68 -18.64
C LEU A 237 22.79 6.66 -18.55
N TYR A 238 22.36 7.26 -19.68
CA TYR A 238 21.28 8.26 -19.67
C TYR A 238 19.97 7.77 -19.02
N PRO A 239 19.46 6.55 -19.27
CA PRO A 239 18.24 6.11 -18.61
C PRO A 239 18.38 6.02 -17.09
N MET A 240 19.56 5.63 -16.59
CA MET A 240 19.82 5.56 -15.16
C MET A 240 19.91 6.94 -14.52
N ALA A 241 20.60 7.89 -15.19
CA ALA A 241 20.63 9.28 -14.77
C ALA A 241 19.21 9.87 -14.78
N LEU A 242 18.40 9.57 -15.80
CA LEU A 242 17.01 10.01 -15.89
C LEU A 242 16.15 9.46 -14.75
N LEU A 243 16.32 8.18 -14.36
CA LEU A 243 15.63 7.61 -13.20
C LEU A 243 15.94 8.40 -11.91
N VAL A 244 17.23 8.66 -11.67
CA VAL A 244 17.68 9.41 -10.49
C VAL A 244 17.16 10.85 -10.52
N ILE A 245 17.27 11.53 -11.68
CA ILE A 245 16.80 12.91 -11.86
C ILE A 245 15.28 12.98 -11.70
N ALA A 246 14.53 12.04 -12.28
CA ALA A 246 13.08 11.98 -12.16
C ALA A 246 12.66 11.73 -10.70
N SER A 247 13.39 10.86 -9.98
CA SER A 247 13.14 10.63 -8.55
C SER A 247 13.41 11.91 -7.74
N ALA A 248 14.59 12.51 -7.89
CA ALA A 248 14.95 13.73 -7.16
C ALA A 248 14.03 14.91 -7.51
N GLY A 249 13.71 15.07 -8.79
CA GLY A 249 12.80 16.11 -9.27
C GLY A 249 11.39 15.96 -8.70
N THR A 250 10.87 14.73 -8.63
CA THR A 250 9.57 14.46 -8.02
C THR A 250 9.58 14.77 -6.53
N MET A 251 10.61 14.34 -5.80
CA MET A 251 10.77 14.71 -4.39
C MET A 251 10.78 16.23 -4.21
N LEU A 252 11.57 16.93 -5.02
CA LEU A 252 11.64 18.38 -4.96
C LEU A 252 10.28 19.04 -5.21
N VAL A 253 9.57 18.64 -6.28
CA VAL A 253 8.26 19.22 -6.63
C VAL A 253 7.25 19.04 -5.53
N VAL A 254 7.18 17.86 -4.90
CA VAL A 254 6.21 17.58 -3.82
C VAL A 254 6.58 18.26 -2.51
N LEU A 255 7.87 18.38 -2.21
CA LEU A 255 8.34 18.95 -0.95
C LEU A 255 8.51 20.48 -1.01
N LEU A 256 8.74 21.06 -2.18
CA LEU A 256 8.98 22.50 -2.33
C LEU A 256 7.90 23.39 -1.70
N PRO A 257 6.58 23.08 -1.82
CA PRO A 257 5.53 23.85 -1.16
C PRO A 257 5.62 23.86 0.38
N LEU A 258 6.33 22.88 0.95
CA LEU A 258 6.49 22.70 2.40
C LEU A 258 7.79 23.32 2.94
N PHE A 259 8.51 24.12 2.13
CA PHE A 259 9.84 24.64 2.51
C PHE A 259 9.86 25.30 3.89
N GLY A 260 8.84 26.09 4.24
CA GLY A 260 8.74 26.76 5.55
C GLY A 260 8.40 25.82 6.73
N THR A 261 8.07 24.55 6.48
CA THR A 261 7.60 23.59 7.50
C THR A 261 8.48 22.34 7.60
N TYR A 262 9.66 22.32 6.98
CA TYR A 262 10.52 21.11 6.97
C TYR A 262 10.93 20.64 8.36
N SER A 263 11.22 21.54 9.29
CA SER A 263 11.56 21.17 10.66
C SER A 263 10.40 20.45 11.36
N SER A 264 9.19 20.96 11.21
CA SER A 264 7.97 20.33 11.74
C SER A 264 7.67 19.01 11.04
N MET A 265 7.82 18.95 9.72
CA MET A 265 7.67 17.71 8.96
C MET A 265 8.65 16.62 9.42
N ILE A 266 9.94 16.95 9.61
CA ILE A 266 10.93 16.00 10.11
C ILE A 266 10.57 15.54 11.52
N ARG A 267 10.15 16.46 12.39
CA ARG A 267 9.70 16.12 13.73
C ARG A 267 8.51 15.16 13.69
N ASP A 268 7.48 15.46 12.91
CA ASP A 268 6.23 14.69 12.89
C ASP A 268 6.40 13.34 12.17
N VAL A 269 7.22 13.28 11.10
CA VAL A 269 7.40 12.07 10.28
C VAL A 269 8.54 11.17 10.76
N ILE A 270 9.61 11.73 11.34
CA ILE A 270 10.80 10.97 11.74
C ILE A 270 10.95 10.91 13.25
N THR A 271 11.07 12.08 13.93
CA THR A 271 11.37 12.14 15.36
C THR A 271 10.24 11.49 16.17
N PHE A 272 8.98 11.80 15.84
CA PHE A 272 7.82 11.19 16.48
C PHE A 272 7.86 9.65 16.45
N HIS A 273 8.18 9.03 15.33
CA HIS A 273 8.25 7.56 15.23
C HIS A 273 9.43 6.97 16.03
N THR A 274 10.56 7.70 16.11
CA THR A 274 11.70 7.29 16.96
C THR A 274 11.34 7.37 18.45
N ASP A 275 10.69 8.43 18.87
CA ASP A 275 10.28 8.63 20.27
C ASP A 275 9.17 7.64 20.67
N ALA A 276 8.19 7.43 19.77
CA ALA A 276 7.15 6.42 19.96
C ALA A 276 7.73 5.02 20.14
N ARG A 277 8.71 4.66 19.33
CA ARG A 277 9.39 3.37 19.43
C ARG A 277 10.11 3.20 20.79
N THR A 278 10.80 4.21 21.28
CA THR A 278 11.47 4.14 22.58
C THR A 278 10.48 4.03 23.75
N SER A 279 9.30 4.63 23.61
CA SER A 279 8.24 4.59 24.62
C SER A 279 7.44 3.29 24.63
N LEU A 280 7.44 2.55 23.51
CA LEU A 280 6.65 1.33 23.30
C LEU A 280 7.53 0.08 23.07
N THR A 281 8.74 0.05 23.58
CA THR A 281 9.69 -1.06 23.38
C THR A 281 9.13 -2.42 23.77
N ASN A 282 8.27 -2.49 24.78
CA ASN A 282 7.62 -3.74 25.21
C ASN A 282 6.69 -4.33 24.16
N GLU A 283 6.11 -3.51 23.27
CA GLU A 283 5.22 -3.98 22.19
C GLU A 283 5.99 -4.74 21.10
N GLN A 284 7.30 -4.52 20.95
CA GLN A 284 8.12 -5.19 19.93
C GLN A 284 8.16 -6.72 20.11
N VAL A 285 7.98 -7.22 21.33
CA VAL A 285 7.96 -8.66 21.62
C VAL A 285 6.79 -9.35 20.88
N HIS A 286 5.68 -8.64 20.68
CA HIS A 286 4.51 -9.16 19.99
C HIS A 286 4.64 -9.19 18.46
N ASN A 287 5.68 -8.56 17.89
CA ASN A 287 5.89 -8.56 16.45
C ASN A 287 6.01 -9.98 15.87
N ILE A 288 6.62 -10.92 16.60
CA ILE A 288 6.79 -12.31 16.15
C ILE A 288 5.43 -13.01 15.94
N ASP A 289 4.45 -12.74 16.81
CA ASP A 289 3.12 -13.34 16.71
C ASP A 289 2.38 -12.81 15.48
N ILE A 290 2.56 -11.53 15.17
CA ILE A 290 1.96 -10.90 13.99
C ILE A 290 2.63 -11.43 12.72
N PHE A 291 3.97 -11.60 12.71
CA PHE A 291 4.68 -12.27 11.63
C PHE A 291 4.16 -13.70 11.41
N TRP A 292 4.01 -14.47 12.50
CA TRP A 292 3.50 -15.83 12.41
C TRP A 292 2.07 -15.86 11.85
N SER A 293 1.20 -15.00 12.33
CA SER A 293 -0.16 -14.86 11.83
C SER A 293 -0.20 -14.56 10.33
N TYR A 294 0.70 -13.66 9.86
CA TYR A 294 0.83 -13.36 8.45
C TYR A 294 1.31 -14.58 7.64
N PHE A 295 2.33 -15.30 8.11
CA PHE A 295 2.83 -16.49 7.44
C PHE A 295 1.78 -17.59 7.34
N VAL A 296 1.01 -17.82 8.41
CA VAL A 296 -0.09 -18.79 8.42
C VAL A 296 -1.21 -18.38 7.46
N ALA A 297 -1.56 -17.10 7.39
CA ALA A 297 -2.61 -16.64 6.48
C ALA A 297 -2.19 -16.67 5.01
N ASN A 298 -0.91 -16.41 4.70
CA ASN A 298 -0.41 -16.25 3.33
C ASN A 298 0.50 -17.42 2.88
N TRP A 299 0.43 -18.59 3.54
CA TRP A 299 1.30 -19.72 3.25
C TRP A 299 1.31 -20.16 1.78
N PRO A 300 0.20 -20.10 0.99
CA PRO A 300 0.25 -20.52 -0.40
C PRO A 300 1.12 -19.60 -1.26
N LEU A 301 1.01 -18.27 -1.04
CA LEU A 301 1.84 -17.29 -1.74
C LEU A 301 3.32 -17.43 -1.36
N ILE A 302 3.60 -17.69 -0.08
CA ILE A 302 4.97 -17.91 0.39
C ILE A 302 5.57 -19.16 -0.22
N ILE A 303 4.83 -20.27 -0.29
CA ILE A 303 5.28 -21.49 -0.96
C ILE A 303 5.51 -21.24 -2.46
N ALA A 304 4.61 -20.51 -3.12
CA ALA A 304 4.79 -20.15 -4.52
C ALA A 304 6.03 -19.28 -4.75
N ALA A 305 6.32 -18.35 -3.85
CA ALA A 305 7.52 -17.52 -3.89
C ALA A 305 8.80 -18.34 -3.66
N LEU A 306 8.82 -19.23 -2.66
CA LEU A 306 9.95 -20.15 -2.40
C LEU A 306 10.20 -21.08 -3.58
N PHE A 307 9.14 -21.63 -4.18
CA PHE A 307 9.24 -22.41 -5.41
C PHE A 307 9.82 -21.57 -6.56
N GLY A 308 9.41 -20.30 -6.68
CA GLY A 308 9.96 -19.38 -7.67
C GLY A 308 11.47 -19.17 -7.48
N VAL A 309 11.93 -18.96 -6.24
CA VAL A 309 13.36 -18.86 -5.91
C VAL A 309 14.11 -20.14 -6.28
N LEU A 310 13.60 -21.31 -5.88
CA LEU A 310 14.18 -22.60 -6.24
C LEU A 310 14.27 -22.78 -7.75
N SER A 311 13.18 -22.46 -8.46
CA SER A 311 13.11 -22.53 -9.92
C SER A 311 14.15 -21.59 -10.58
N ALA A 312 14.31 -20.39 -10.06
CA ALA A 312 15.30 -19.42 -10.54
C ALA A 312 16.74 -19.90 -10.29
N LEU A 313 17.02 -20.45 -9.12
CA LEU A 313 18.34 -21.04 -8.79
C LEU A 313 18.69 -22.16 -9.76
N LEU A 314 17.77 -23.10 -10.00
CA LEU A 314 17.98 -24.21 -10.94
C LEU A 314 18.21 -23.74 -12.38
N ARG A 315 17.61 -22.61 -12.77
CA ARG A 315 17.76 -21.99 -14.09
C ARG A 315 18.93 -21.02 -14.18
N ARG A 316 19.60 -20.72 -13.05
CA ARG A 316 20.61 -19.66 -12.93
C ARG A 316 20.07 -18.29 -13.38
N ASP A 317 18.82 -18.02 -13.08
CA ASP A 317 18.15 -16.75 -13.39
C ASP A 317 18.38 -15.76 -12.24
N TRP A 318 19.38 -14.91 -12.36
CA TRP A 318 19.77 -13.95 -11.31
C TRP A 318 18.67 -12.91 -10.99
N ARG A 319 17.63 -12.78 -11.84
CA ARG A 319 16.56 -11.77 -11.66
C ARG A 319 15.78 -11.93 -10.34
N PHE A 320 15.87 -13.09 -9.69
CA PHE A 320 15.28 -13.28 -8.36
C PHE A 320 16.04 -12.55 -7.25
N ILE A 321 17.35 -12.26 -7.42
CA ILE A 321 18.19 -11.69 -6.35
C ILE A 321 17.70 -10.32 -5.87
N PRO A 322 17.42 -9.32 -6.74
CA PRO A 322 16.86 -8.05 -6.30
C PRO A 322 15.51 -8.18 -5.61
N LEU A 323 14.66 -9.13 -6.06
CA LEU A 323 13.34 -9.37 -5.46
C LEU A 323 13.45 -10.02 -4.07
N LEU A 324 14.33 -10.99 -3.92
CA LEU A 324 14.61 -11.61 -2.64
C LEU A 324 15.22 -10.60 -1.65
N ALA A 325 16.16 -9.76 -2.12
CA ALA A 325 16.71 -8.69 -1.31
C ALA A 325 15.61 -7.69 -0.87
N TRP A 326 14.69 -7.34 -1.78
CA TRP A 326 13.53 -6.50 -1.43
C TRP A 326 12.68 -7.13 -0.35
N LEU A 327 12.32 -8.41 -0.51
CA LEU A 327 11.53 -9.16 0.48
C LEU A 327 12.21 -9.17 1.85
N LEU A 328 13.51 -9.51 1.89
CA LEU A 328 14.26 -9.62 3.13
C LEU A 328 14.42 -8.26 3.84
N VAL A 329 14.72 -7.20 3.08
CA VAL A 329 14.85 -5.85 3.66
C VAL A 329 13.48 -5.34 4.13
N SER A 330 12.39 -5.60 3.39
CA SER A 330 11.04 -5.24 3.84
C SER A 330 10.66 -5.99 5.12
N ALA A 331 10.90 -7.30 5.20
CA ALA A 331 10.65 -8.07 6.41
C ALA A 331 11.50 -7.59 7.60
N TYR A 332 12.78 -7.27 7.35
CA TYR A 332 13.65 -6.69 8.37
C TYR A 332 13.14 -5.34 8.88
N MET A 333 12.70 -4.45 8.00
CA MET A 333 12.15 -3.15 8.39
C MET A 333 10.87 -3.31 9.24
N LEU A 334 9.99 -4.24 8.86
CA LEU A 334 8.77 -4.53 9.63
C LEU A 334 9.08 -5.05 11.05
N GLN A 335 10.16 -5.80 11.25
CA GLN A 335 10.58 -6.24 12.58
C GLN A 335 10.89 -5.07 13.53
N TRP A 336 11.24 -3.93 12.97
CA TRP A 336 11.56 -2.72 13.72
C TRP A 336 10.39 -1.75 13.88
N GLU A 337 9.25 -2.03 13.25
CA GLU A 337 8.03 -1.21 13.38
C GLU A 337 7.38 -1.41 14.74
N VAL A 338 7.05 -0.33 15.45
CA VAL A 338 6.41 -0.37 16.77
C VAL A 338 5.39 0.77 16.87
N PRO A 339 4.11 0.45 17.05
CA PRO A 339 3.50 -0.90 17.00
C PRO A 339 3.43 -1.46 15.58
N LEU A 340 3.69 -2.75 15.43
CA LEU A 340 3.49 -3.45 14.17
C LEU A 340 2.02 -3.85 14.04
N PHE A 341 1.41 -3.55 12.89
CA PHE A 341 0.06 -3.99 12.55
C PHE A 341 0.05 -4.93 11.36
N TYR A 342 -0.93 -5.84 11.31
CA TYR A 342 -1.07 -6.80 10.21
C TYR A 342 -1.09 -6.14 8.83
N ARG A 343 -1.70 -4.95 8.69
CA ARG A 343 -1.76 -4.19 7.43
C ARG A 343 -0.38 -3.79 6.89
N HIS A 344 0.64 -3.62 7.72
CA HIS A 344 1.99 -3.26 7.27
C HIS A 344 2.63 -4.34 6.40
N PHE A 345 2.19 -5.61 6.54
CA PHE A 345 2.68 -6.73 5.73
C PHE A 345 2.31 -6.64 4.25
N ILE A 346 1.42 -5.74 3.85
CA ILE A 346 1.17 -5.41 2.43
C ILE A 346 2.47 -5.05 1.70
N ALA A 347 3.48 -4.54 2.40
CA ALA A 347 4.80 -4.23 1.83
C ALA A 347 5.56 -5.46 1.30
N LEU A 348 5.23 -6.66 1.76
CA LEU A 348 5.84 -7.91 1.30
C LEU A 348 5.19 -8.43 0.01
N GLN A 349 3.93 -8.08 -0.25
CA GLN A 349 3.13 -8.62 -1.35
C GLN A 349 3.80 -8.45 -2.73
N PRO A 350 4.32 -7.27 -3.12
CA PRO A 350 4.93 -7.11 -4.43
C PRO A 350 6.12 -8.05 -4.67
N ALA A 351 6.99 -8.20 -3.66
CA ALA A 351 8.15 -9.08 -3.77
C ALA A 351 7.75 -10.55 -3.80
N LEU A 352 6.80 -10.98 -2.96
CA LEU A 352 6.27 -12.35 -2.93
C LEU A 352 5.62 -12.72 -4.25
N ILE A 353 4.74 -11.84 -4.79
CA ILE A 353 4.07 -12.05 -6.08
C ILE A 353 5.10 -12.15 -7.21
N ALA A 354 6.09 -11.26 -7.25
CA ALA A 354 7.12 -11.27 -8.27
C ALA A 354 7.97 -12.56 -8.21
N LEU A 355 8.34 -13.01 -7.01
CA LEU A 355 9.04 -14.27 -6.80
C LEU A 355 8.19 -15.48 -7.20
N ALA A 356 6.91 -15.51 -6.87
CA ALA A 356 6.00 -16.57 -7.29
C ALA A 356 5.91 -16.68 -8.82
N VAL A 357 5.80 -15.54 -9.50
CA VAL A 357 5.69 -15.48 -10.97
C VAL A 357 6.98 -15.92 -11.67
N ILE A 358 8.13 -15.77 -11.06
CA ILE A 358 9.41 -16.26 -11.62
C ILE A 358 9.38 -17.78 -11.82
N GLY A 359 8.60 -18.51 -11.04
CA GLY A 359 8.37 -19.94 -11.18
C GLY A 359 7.69 -20.35 -12.50
N LEU A 360 6.97 -19.43 -13.14
CA LEU A 360 6.28 -19.65 -14.42
C LEU A 360 7.19 -19.53 -15.65
N SER A 361 8.40 -18.99 -15.50
CA SER A 361 9.29 -18.78 -16.64
C SER A 361 9.73 -20.11 -17.26
N ARG A 362 9.68 -20.18 -18.59
CA ARG A 362 10.05 -21.37 -19.38
C ARG A 362 11.51 -21.40 -19.84
N ALA A 363 12.29 -20.37 -19.52
CA ALA A 363 13.67 -20.27 -19.94
C ALA A 363 14.56 -21.18 -19.09
N PHE A 364 15.04 -22.29 -19.66
CA PHE A 364 16.00 -23.19 -19.04
C PHE A 364 17.27 -23.28 -19.88
N PRO A 365 18.48 -23.27 -19.29
CA PRO A 365 19.71 -23.51 -20.02
C PRO A 365 19.75 -24.92 -20.59
N LEU A 366 20.11 -25.02 -21.87
CA LEU A 366 20.26 -26.29 -22.60
C LEU A 366 21.35 -27.16 -21.92
N GLY A 367 21.02 -28.41 -21.56
CA GLY A 367 22.00 -29.42 -21.18
C GLY A 367 21.67 -30.24 -19.94
N PHE A 368 21.79 -29.69 -18.75
CA PHE A 368 21.66 -30.46 -17.49
C PHE A 368 20.21 -30.84 -17.15
N VAL A 369 19.28 -29.99 -17.52
CA VAL A 369 17.87 -30.08 -17.10
C VAL A 369 17.01 -30.92 -18.06
N SER A 370 17.50 -31.18 -19.29
CA SER A 370 16.78 -31.96 -20.30
C SER A 370 16.58 -33.44 -19.91
N ARG A 371 17.49 -33.99 -19.11
CA ARG A 371 17.42 -35.39 -18.62
C ARG A 371 16.18 -35.68 -17.77
N PHE A 372 15.67 -34.67 -17.02
CA PHE A 372 14.62 -34.86 -16.02
C PHE A 372 13.26 -34.26 -16.41
N LYS A 373 13.07 -33.80 -17.67
CA LYS A 373 11.86 -33.09 -18.11
C LYS A 373 11.46 -31.88 -17.22
N LEU A 374 12.36 -31.38 -16.37
CA LEU A 374 12.17 -30.25 -15.47
C LEU A 374 11.66 -28.98 -16.19
N PRO A 375 12.12 -28.65 -17.43
CA PRO A 375 11.58 -27.49 -18.17
C PRO A 375 10.08 -27.55 -18.42
N GLN A 376 9.48 -28.74 -18.42
CA GLN A 376 8.05 -28.95 -18.64
C GLN A 376 7.27 -28.98 -17.32
N ILE A 377 7.86 -29.55 -16.27
CA ILE A 377 7.22 -29.77 -14.96
C ILE A 377 7.16 -28.48 -14.15
N MET A 378 8.24 -27.71 -14.12
CA MET A 378 8.33 -26.51 -13.25
C MET A 378 7.26 -25.45 -13.56
N PRO A 379 6.98 -25.05 -14.80
CA PRO A 379 5.90 -24.11 -15.08
C PRO A 379 4.50 -24.65 -14.71
N VAL A 380 4.31 -25.98 -14.80
CA VAL A 380 3.05 -26.61 -14.39
C VAL A 380 2.88 -26.54 -12.88
N LEU A 381 3.94 -26.89 -12.11
CA LEU A 381 3.92 -26.75 -10.65
C LEU A 381 3.73 -25.29 -10.22
N GLY A 382 4.40 -24.34 -10.87
CA GLY A 382 4.21 -22.92 -10.61
C GLY A 382 2.75 -22.49 -10.87
N THR A 383 2.15 -22.97 -11.95
CA THR A 383 0.73 -22.71 -12.26
C THR A 383 -0.21 -23.31 -11.19
N LEU A 384 0.07 -24.54 -10.75
CA LEU A 384 -0.72 -25.19 -9.69
C LEU A 384 -0.64 -24.42 -8.36
N LEU A 385 0.54 -23.89 -8.01
CA LEU A 385 0.71 -23.06 -6.81
C LEU A 385 -0.04 -21.73 -6.92
N ILE A 386 -0.11 -21.11 -8.11
CA ILE A 386 -0.95 -19.92 -8.33
C ILE A 386 -2.43 -20.26 -8.22
N LEU A 387 -2.87 -21.39 -8.79
CA LEU A 387 -4.25 -21.87 -8.65
C LEU A 387 -4.58 -22.15 -7.18
N LEU A 388 -3.65 -22.68 -6.41
CA LEU A 388 -3.81 -22.87 -4.96
C LEU A 388 -4.08 -21.52 -4.25
N ASN A 389 -3.34 -20.46 -4.59
CA ASN A 389 -3.64 -19.13 -4.05
C ASN A 389 -5.06 -18.67 -4.40
N ILE A 390 -5.53 -18.90 -5.62
CA ILE A 390 -6.90 -18.55 -6.01
C ILE A 390 -7.92 -19.29 -5.14
N VAL A 391 -7.71 -20.58 -4.92
CA VAL A 391 -8.63 -21.43 -4.13
C VAL A 391 -8.65 -21.02 -2.65
N THR A 392 -7.52 -20.56 -2.10
CA THR A 392 -7.43 -20.13 -0.70
C THR A 392 -7.90 -18.71 -0.46
N ASP A 393 -7.68 -17.80 -1.40
CA ASP A 393 -7.96 -16.38 -1.21
C ASP A 393 -9.39 -16.01 -1.61
N LEU A 394 -9.91 -16.58 -2.71
CA LEU A 394 -11.27 -16.26 -3.20
C LEU A 394 -12.37 -16.46 -2.15
N PRO A 395 -12.38 -17.53 -1.34
CA PRO A 395 -13.38 -17.72 -0.30
C PRO A 395 -13.33 -16.70 0.85
N GLN A 396 -12.27 -15.91 0.96
CA GLN A 396 -12.14 -14.90 2.01
C GLN A 396 -13.01 -13.66 1.75
N TYR A 397 -13.36 -13.37 0.47
CA TYR A 397 -14.12 -12.17 0.12
C TYR A 397 -15.54 -12.14 0.65
N PRO A 398 -16.35 -13.19 0.50
CA PRO A 398 -17.69 -13.19 1.09
C PRO A 398 -17.65 -12.96 2.60
N SER A 399 -16.69 -13.56 3.31
CA SER A 399 -16.54 -13.37 4.75
C SER A 399 -16.08 -11.97 5.11
N TYR A 400 -15.21 -11.35 4.32
CA TYR A 400 -14.76 -9.98 4.49
C TYR A 400 -15.92 -8.98 4.40
N TYR A 401 -16.72 -9.04 3.33
CA TYR A 401 -17.86 -8.14 3.16
C TYR A 401 -18.98 -8.42 4.17
N GLN A 402 -19.27 -9.69 4.46
CA GLN A 402 -20.24 -10.05 5.52
C GLN A 402 -19.78 -9.58 6.90
N SER A 403 -18.47 -9.56 7.15
CA SER A 403 -17.94 -9.00 8.40
C SER A 403 -18.18 -7.49 8.46
N ALA A 404 -17.92 -6.77 7.38
CA ALA A 404 -18.18 -5.33 7.30
C ALA A 404 -19.68 -5.00 7.46
N GLU A 405 -20.56 -5.79 6.84
CA GLU A 405 -22.02 -5.65 7.01
C GLU A 405 -22.45 -5.94 8.44
N ARG A 406 -21.89 -6.98 9.07
CA ARG A 406 -22.15 -7.29 10.48
C ARG A 406 -21.65 -6.20 11.41
N HIS A 407 -20.50 -5.60 11.13
CA HIS A 407 -20.04 -4.44 11.87
C HIS A 407 -21.09 -3.31 11.83
N GLY A 408 -21.73 -3.03 10.68
CA GLY A 408 -22.79 -2.03 10.58
C GLY A 408 -23.97 -2.26 11.55
N ASN A 409 -24.20 -3.50 11.97
CA ASN A 409 -25.21 -3.91 12.95
C ASN A 409 -24.65 -4.08 14.38
N ASP A 410 -23.36 -3.86 14.62
CA ASP A 410 -22.72 -3.96 15.92
C ASP A 410 -23.25 -2.86 16.87
N ALA A 411 -23.40 -3.20 18.15
CA ALA A 411 -23.79 -2.24 19.17
C ALA A 411 -22.83 -1.05 19.26
N TYR A 412 -21.53 -1.29 19.04
CA TYR A 412 -20.52 -0.23 19.01
C TYR A 412 -20.76 0.76 17.86
N ILE A 413 -21.01 0.28 16.63
CA ILE A 413 -21.27 1.17 15.46
C ILE A 413 -22.58 1.94 15.64
N ARG A 414 -23.62 1.29 16.22
CA ARG A 414 -24.86 2.03 16.55
C ARG A 414 -24.60 3.14 17.57
N LEU A 415 -23.81 2.85 18.60
CA LEU A 415 -23.42 3.83 19.61
C LEU A 415 -22.58 4.95 18.99
N GLN A 416 -21.62 4.63 18.12
CA GLN A 416 -20.82 5.58 17.38
C GLN A 416 -21.69 6.49 16.50
N THR A 417 -22.65 5.92 15.80
CA THR A 417 -23.59 6.67 14.95
C THR A 417 -24.49 7.60 15.80
N GLN A 418 -24.93 7.12 16.99
CA GLN A 418 -25.69 7.94 17.92
C GLN A 418 -24.82 9.11 18.43
N ALA A 419 -23.61 8.85 18.91
CA ALA A 419 -22.70 9.88 19.42
C ALA A 419 -22.36 10.91 18.32
N ALA A 420 -22.19 10.45 17.08
CA ALA A 420 -21.98 11.35 15.94
C ALA A 420 -23.19 12.25 15.68
N ARG A 421 -24.43 11.73 15.73
CA ARG A 421 -25.67 12.55 15.59
C ARG A 421 -25.80 13.56 16.73
N ASP A 422 -25.57 13.13 17.95
CA ASP A 422 -25.68 13.99 19.13
C ASP A 422 -24.61 15.10 19.09
N LEU A 423 -23.40 14.79 18.66
CA LEU A 423 -22.34 15.76 18.43
C LEU A 423 -22.73 16.75 17.31
N HIS A 424 -23.22 16.23 16.17
CA HIS A 424 -23.67 17.06 15.05
C HIS A 424 -24.73 18.09 15.48
N ASN A 425 -25.68 17.66 16.32
CA ASN A 425 -26.76 18.51 16.84
C ASN A 425 -26.34 19.42 18.00
N SER A 426 -25.16 19.21 18.55
CA SER A 426 -24.71 19.91 19.75
C SER A 426 -23.85 21.12 19.47
N ILE A 427 -23.09 21.09 18.37
CA ILE A 427 -22.20 22.19 17.96
C ILE A 427 -22.37 22.44 16.46
N THR A 428 -22.00 23.64 16.01
CA THR A 428 -22.07 24.05 14.60
C THR A 428 -20.88 23.53 13.79
N ALA A 429 -20.92 23.65 12.47
CA ALA A 429 -19.85 23.19 11.58
C ALA A 429 -18.53 23.97 11.75
N ASP A 430 -18.60 25.21 12.23
CA ASP A 430 -17.41 26.05 12.45
C ASP A 430 -16.76 25.80 13.82
N GLU A 431 -17.48 25.17 14.73
CA GLU A 431 -17.01 24.84 16.06
C GLU A 431 -16.21 23.55 16.07
N LEU A 432 -15.23 23.46 16.97
CA LEU A 432 -14.32 22.32 17.06
C LEU A 432 -14.67 21.41 18.23
N VAL A 433 -14.35 20.13 18.07
CA VAL A 433 -14.47 19.10 19.11
C VAL A 433 -13.11 18.47 19.41
N ILE A 434 -12.73 18.39 20.68
CA ILE A 434 -11.60 17.53 21.10
C ILE A 434 -12.14 16.14 21.34
N THR A 435 -11.50 15.11 20.76
CA THR A 435 -11.96 13.73 20.91
C THR A 435 -10.82 12.72 20.75
N ASP A 436 -11.02 11.53 21.27
CA ASP A 436 -10.25 10.33 20.95
C ASP A 436 -11.01 9.38 19.99
N GLY A 437 -12.20 9.78 19.56
CA GLY A 437 -13.03 9.12 18.55
C GLY A 437 -13.02 9.90 17.23
N GLN A 438 -11.88 10.00 16.55
CA GLN A 438 -11.70 10.82 15.35
C GLN A 438 -12.71 10.48 14.23
N PHE A 439 -12.97 9.19 14.05
CA PHE A 439 -13.94 8.74 13.06
C PHE A 439 -15.38 9.17 13.41
N THR A 440 -15.72 9.15 14.71
CA THR A 440 -17.04 9.61 15.20
C THR A 440 -17.26 11.10 14.93
N ALA A 441 -16.22 11.92 15.18
CA ALA A 441 -16.28 13.34 14.88
C ALA A 441 -16.36 13.61 13.37
N ALA A 442 -15.65 12.82 12.55
CA ALA A 442 -15.72 12.93 11.09
C ALA A 442 -17.11 12.52 10.53
N ILE A 443 -17.74 11.46 11.06
CA ILE A 443 -19.14 11.09 10.72
C ILE A 443 -20.10 12.24 11.07
N ALA A 444 -19.84 12.93 12.19
CA ALA A 444 -20.63 14.07 12.62
C ALA A 444 -20.42 15.33 11.75
N ASP A 445 -19.50 15.28 10.79
CA ASP A 445 -19.06 16.46 10.03
C ASP A 445 -18.59 17.58 10.98
N ARG A 446 -17.80 17.20 11.99
CA ARG A 446 -17.21 18.10 12.99
C ARG A 446 -15.71 17.93 13.00
N ARG A 447 -15.00 19.06 12.99
CA ARG A 447 -13.55 19.09 12.95
C ARG A 447 -12.96 19.06 14.36
N THR A 448 -11.82 18.41 14.47
CA THR A 448 -10.96 18.56 15.65
C THR A 448 -10.00 19.74 15.47
N PRO A 449 -9.41 20.29 16.54
CA PRO A 449 -8.26 21.18 16.40
C PRO A 449 -7.20 20.54 15.50
N PRO A 450 -6.62 21.26 14.53
CA PRO A 450 -5.67 20.67 13.57
C PRO A 450 -4.46 19.99 14.22
N SER A 451 -4.01 20.46 15.37
CA SER A 451 -2.95 19.86 16.18
C SER A 451 -3.36 18.51 16.82
N LEU A 452 -4.68 18.26 16.94
CA LEU A 452 -5.29 17.10 17.60
C LEU A 452 -6.09 16.21 16.64
N VAL A 453 -5.84 16.28 15.34
CA VAL A 453 -6.44 15.32 14.36
C VAL A 453 -6.07 13.87 14.68
N ASP A 454 -4.97 13.67 15.37
CA ASP A 454 -4.51 12.39 15.89
C ASP A 454 -4.31 12.48 17.41
N THR A 455 -5.06 11.70 18.16
CA THR A 455 -4.93 11.49 19.61
C THR A 455 -4.67 10.01 19.91
N SER A 456 -3.88 9.35 19.07
CA SER A 456 -3.56 7.93 19.19
C SER A 456 -2.89 7.60 20.53
N ILE A 457 -3.01 6.34 20.94
CA ILE A 457 -2.28 5.80 22.10
C ILE A 457 -0.78 6.11 21.96
N VAL A 458 -0.25 5.97 20.75
CA VAL A 458 1.16 6.24 20.45
C VAL A 458 1.52 7.68 20.79
N ARG A 459 0.70 8.66 20.39
CA ARG A 459 0.95 10.09 20.68
C ARG A 459 0.82 10.43 22.16
N VAL A 460 -0.15 9.84 22.84
CA VAL A 460 -0.37 10.08 24.27
C VAL A 460 0.76 9.46 25.11
N VAL A 461 1.11 8.18 24.83
CA VAL A 461 2.15 7.46 25.58
C VAL A 461 3.55 8.03 25.32
N SER A 462 3.84 8.47 24.09
CA SER A 462 5.12 9.12 23.76
C SER A 462 5.25 10.56 24.29
N GLY A 463 4.18 11.13 24.87
CA GLY A 463 4.17 12.53 25.34
C GLY A 463 4.05 13.56 24.21
N SER A 464 3.73 13.12 22.99
CA SER A 464 3.46 14.02 21.86
C SER A 464 2.11 14.73 21.96
N VAL A 465 1.21 14.21 22.81
CA VAL A 465 0.02 14.90 23.31
C VAL A 465 0.13 14.95 24.83
N THR A 466 0.12 16.14 25.38
CA THR A 466 0.23 16.38 26.82
C THR A 466 -1.07 16.90 27.41
N LEU A 467 -1.26 16.74 28.73
CA LEU A 467 -2.38 17.31 29.45
C LEU A 467 -2.47 18.83 29.21
N GLN A 468 -1.34 19.54 29.34
CA GLN A 468 -1.28 20.99 29.14
C GLN A 468 -1.69 21.41 27.73
N GLN A 469 -1.31 20.64 26.70
CA GLN A 469 -1.76 20.88 25.32
C GLN A 469 -3.27 20.69 25.19
N LEU A 470 -3.84 19.61 25.74
CA LEU A 470 -5.28 19.36 25.72
C LEU A 470 -6.07 20.47 26.40
N GLU A 471 -5.64 20.92 27.57
CA GLU A 471 -6.27 22.02 28.31
C GLU A 471 -6.16 23.36 27.57
N SER A 472 -5.01 23.64 26.97
CA SER A 472 -4.78 24.84 26.16
C SER A 472 -5.67 24.88 24.93
N GLU A 473 -5.74 23.76 24.17
CA GLU A 473 -6.62 23.65 23.00
C GLU A 473 -8.10 23.71 23.42
N ALA A 474 -8.49 23.03 24.50
CA ALA A 474 -9.84 23.06 25.03
C ALA A 474 -10.24 24.45 25.53
N SER A 475 -9.31 25.30 25.91
CA SER A 475 -9.57 26.67 26.36
C SER A 475 -9.86 27.63 25.20
N GLN A 476 -9.55 27.25 23.97
CA GLN A 476 -9.76 28.11 22.80
C GLN A 476 -11.25 28.40 22.57
N PRO A 477 -11.63 29.63 22.15
CA PRO A 477 -13.03 30.00 21.93
C PRO A 477 -13.76 29.14 20.88
N GLN A 478 -13.01 28.55 19.95
CA GLN A 478 -13.56 27.71 18.86
C GLN A 478 -13.90 26.30 19.32
N VAL A 479 -13.37 25.82 20.45
CA VAL A 479 -13.62 24.48 20.96
C VAL A 479 -14.87 24.51 21.84
N HIS A 480 -15.97 23.93 21.34
CA HIS A 480 -17.28 23.93 22.00
C HIS A 480 -17.68 22.56 22.54
N ALA A 481 -16.95 21.51 22.18
CA ALA A 481 -17.26 20.17 22.68
C ALA A 481 -15.99 19.36 23.00
N VAL A 482 -16.16 18.42 23.94
CA VAL A 482 -15.21 17.33 24.19
C VAL A 482 -15.99 16.02 24.16
N LEU A 483 -15.58 15.09 23.28
CA LEU A 483 -16.15 13.77 23.16
C LEU A 483 -15.12 12.71 23.60
N PHE A 484 -15.32 12.14 24.76
CA PHE A 484 -14.61 10.91 25.19
C PHE A 484 -15.32 9.73 24.56
N PHE A 485 -14.63 8.91 23.79
CA PHE A 485 -15.27 7.79 23.08
C PHE A 485 -14.47 6.49 23.09
N MET A 486 -13.12 6.55 23.04
CA MET A 486 -12.23 5.40 22.88
C MET A 486 -11.27 5.19 24.06
N ALA A 487 -11.50 5.85 25.18
CA ALA A 487 -10.71 5.80 26.41
C ALA A 487 -9.23 6.23 26.28
N ARG A 488 -8.80 6.79 25.14
CA ARG A 488 -7.40 7.25 24.95
C ARG A 488 -7.11 8.52 25.74
N LEU A 489 -8.09 9.40 25.88
CA LEU A 489 -8.00 10.60 26.71
C LEU A 489 -8.16 10.33 28.22
N HIS A 490 -8.35 9.06 28.61
CA HIS A 490 -8.30 8.60 30.00
C HIS A 490 -6.97 7.94 30.38
N LEU A 491 -6.02 7.84 29.46
CA LEU A 491 -4.70 7.25 29.73
C LEU A 491 -3.98 8.01 30.85
N PRO A 492 -3.14 7.33 31.67
CA PRO A 492 -2.47 7.93 32.82
C PRO A 492 -1.72 9.23 32.50
N GLN A 493 -1.14 9.33 31.30
CA GLN A 493 -0.38 10.50 30.85
C GLN A 493 -1.21 11.78 30.74
N VAL A 494 -2.53 11.64 30.57
CA VAL A 494 -3.48 12.76 30.40
C VAL A 494 -4.70 12.62 31.32
N ALA A 495 -4.61 11.81 32.38
CA ALA A 495 -5.74 11.47 33.26
C ALA A 495 -6.43 12.70 33.90
N GLY A 496 -5.73 13.80 34.08
CA GLY A 496 -6.30 15.05 34.59
C GLY A 496 -7.27 15.75 33.65
N PHE A 497 -7.26 15.41 32.36
CA PHE A 497 -8.06 16.10 31.34
C PHE A 497 -9.56 15.96 31.56
N HIS A 498 -10.04 14.78 31.94
CA HIS A 498 -11.46 14.58 32.23
C HIS A 498 -11.93 15.44 33.42
N ALA A 499 -11.15 15.50 34.49
CA ALA A 499 -11.45 16.35 35.65
C ALA A 499 -11.48 17.84 35.28
N TRP A 500 -10.53 18.28 34.43
CA TRP A 500 -10.49 19.64 33.91
C TRP A 500 -11.74 19.95 33.06
N VAL A 501 -12.13 19.04 32.15
CA VAL A 501 -13.32 19.18 31.30
C VAL A 501 -14.59 19.29 32.16
N SER A 502 -14.73 18.50 33.22
CA SER A 502 -15.90 18.55 34.09
C SER A 502 -16.09 19.86 34.84
N GLN A 503 -15.04 20.67 34.95
CA GLN A 503 -15.09 22.01 35.56
C GLN A 503 -15.42 23.13 34.54
N HIS A 504 -15.19 22.89 33.25
CA HIS A 504 -15.27 23.94 32.22
C HIS A 504 -16.36 23.68 31.17
N PHE A 505 -16.90 22.46 31.11
CA PHE A 505 -17.93 22.04 30.17
C PHE A 505 -19.08 21.38 30.92
N HIS A 506 -20.29 21.32 30.28
CA HIS A 506 -21.45 20.63 30.83
C HIS A 506 -21.63 19.27 30.17
N LEU A 507 -21.83 18.22 30.99
CA LEU A 507 -22.16 16.90 30.48
C LEU A 507 -23.52 16.94 29.78
N LYS A 508 -23.54 16.67 28.46
CA LYS A 508 -24.77 16.68 27.68
C LYS A 508 -25.32 15.26 27.46
N TYR A 509 -24.45 14.32 27.10
CA TYR A 509 -24.82 12.93 26.88
C TYR A 509 -23.81 11.97 27.48
N ARG A 510 -24.31 10.82 27.99
CA ARG A 510 -23.49 9.71 28.47
C ARG A 510 -23.86 8.43 27.74
N TYR A 511 -22.89 7.79 27.09
CA TYR A 511 -23.05 6.57 26.29
C TYR A 511 -22.51 5.32 26.97
N GLY A 512 -21.78 5.48 28.06
CA GLY A 512 -21.16 4.41 28.83
C GLY A 512 -20.25 4.96 29.94
N PRO A 513 -19.53 4.10 30.67
CA PRO A 513 -18.67 4.55 31.78
C PRO A 513 -17.64 5.61 31.37
N ASP A 514 -16.97 5.41 30.23
CA ASP A 514 -15.90 6.28 29.74
C ASP A 514 -16.26 6.94 28.39
N ARG A 515 -17.56 7.07 28.12
CA ARG A 515 -18.07 7.62 26.85
C ARG A 515 -19.07 8.73 27.11
N GLU A 516 -18.61 9.95 26.89
CA GLU A 516 -19.33 11.16 27.30
C GLU A 516 -19.15 12.27 26.28
N LEU A 517 -20.23 13.01 26.03
CA LEU A 517 -20.19 14.25 25.26
C LEU A 517 -20.40 15.42 26.21
N TRP A 518 -19.42 16.28 26.28
CA TRP A 518 -19.41 17.52 27.04
C TRP A 518 -19.48 18.70 26.10
N VAL A 519 -20.23 19.73 26.43
CA VAL A 519 -20.40 20.95 25.63
C VAL A 519 -20.26 22.19 26.49
N ARG A 520 -19.84 23.30 25.87
CA ARG A 520 -19.84 24.62 26.53
C ARG A 520 -21.22 25.20 26.65
#